data_a3142667d3c54799fc8cd0c4baf434ab
#
_entry.id   a3142667d3c54799fc8cd0c4baf434ab
#
_cell.length_a   1.000
_cell.length_b   1.000
_cell.length_c   1.000
_cell.angle_alpha   90.00
_cell.angle_beta   90.00
_cell.angle_gamma   90.00
#
_symmetry.space_group_name_H-M   'P 1'
#
loop_
_entity.id
_entity.type
_entity.pdbx_description
1 polymer ?
#
loop_
_entity_poly.entity_id
_entity_poly.type
_entity_poly.pdbx_seq_one_letter_code
_entity_poly.pdbx_strand_id
1 'polypeptide(L)'
;MGFLDISNVTKSYGAVEVLHKIDISVQEGEFLVLVGPSGCGKSTLLNMIAGLEGISSGEIAIRGSTMNGVHPSKRNIAMVFQSYALYPNMTVGQNITFGLEMHGTPKPEREAAMKKVAAMLQIEQLLDRKPGQLSGGQRQRVAMGRALVRNPDVFLFDEPLSNLDAKLRVDMRTEIKKLHQNLGTTIVYVTHDQIEAMTLSTRIAVMNKGYVQQLGTPKEIYDTPANIFVATFMGSPAMNIMPAKVVMADGAPHAEVTDADGTARRLRFSQANMAEWAGREIILGIRPEAITDPDGADRKSSNIQSLTNRVNVTEPAGSDTFVTTTLSGGDAIARMRADAEVRAGQIFDFAVDMDKAVAFDPRTEDRIPA
;
A
#
# COMPACT_ATOMS: atom_id res chain seq x y z
N MET A 1 2.00 23.02 -7.30
CA MET A 1 0.61 22.71 -7.59
C MET A 1 0.62 21.41 -8.37
N GLY A 2 -0.05 20.39 -7.87
CA GLY A 2 -0.09 19.07 -8.51
C GLY A 2 -1.06 19.03 -9.68
N PHE A 3 -1.18 17.85 -10.29
CA PHE A 3 -2.18 17.58 -11.31
C PHE A 3 -3.58 17.32 -10.69
N LEU A 4 -3.61 16.62 -9.56
CA LEU A 4 -4.76 16.46 -8.67
C LEU A 4 -4.34 16.93 -7.29
N ASP A 5 -4.95 17.99 -6.79
CA ASP A 5 -4.70 18.54 -5.45
C ASP A 5 -5.94 18.35 -4.57
N ILE A 6 -5.73 17.82 -3.38
CA ILE A 6 -6.71 17.65 -2.31
C ILE A 6 -6.17 18.47 -1.14
N SER A 7 -6.85 19.58 -0.78
CA SER A 7 -6.33 20.56 0.18
C SER A 7 -7.30 20.71 1.34
N ASN A 8 -6.87 20.38 2.55
CA ASN A 8 -7.64 20.48 3.79
C ASN A 8 -9.06 19.89 3.70
N VAL A 9 -9.21 18.80 2.94
CA VAL A 9 -10.52 18.21 2.69
C VAL A 9 -11.03 17.48 3.92
N THR A 10 -12.25 17.82 4.33
CA THR A 10 -12.98 17.12 5.40
C THR A 10 -14.28 16.51 4.89
N LYS A 11 -14.76 15.48 5.57
CA LYS A 11 -16.07 14.90 5.34
C LYS A 11 -16.76 14.50 6.62
N SER A 12 -17.98 15.02 6.80
CA SER A 12 -18.87 14.66 7.91
C SER A 12 -20.20 14.12 7.40
N TYR A 13 -20.74 13.15 8.09
CA TYR A 13 -22.10 12.66 7.93
C TYR A 13 -22.87 12.93 9.24
N GLY A 14 -23.71 13.96 9.22
CA GLY A 14 -24.31 14.48 10.45
C GLY A 14 -23.25 14.93 11.44
N ALA A 15 -23.25 14.36 12.64
CA ALA A 15 -22.27 14.68 13.70
C ALA A 15 -20.95 13.89 13.60
N VAL A 16 -20.84 12.93 12.70
CA VAL A 16 -19.66 12.07 12.59
C VAL A 16 -18.73 12.58 11.50
N GLU A 17 -17.54 13.05 11.87
CA GLU A 17 -16.48 13.37 10.92
C GLU A 17 -15.72 12.10 10.53
N VAL A 18 -15.67 11.81 9.22
CA VAL A 18 -15.09 10.58 8.64
C VAL A 18 -13.73 10.84 8.03
N LEU A 19 -13.49 12.06 7.52
CA LEU A 19 -12.19 12.48 6.98
C LEU A 19 -11.78 13.81 7.61
N HIS A 20 -10.54 13.86 8.06
CA HIS A 20 -9.99 14.95 8.86
C HIS A 20 -8.84 15.64 8.12
N LYS A 21 -9.11 16.80 7.50
CA LYS A 21 -8.12 17.65 6.83
C LYS A 21 -7.11 16.87 5.97
N ILE A 22 -7.63 16.20 4.95
CA ILE A 22 -6.81 15.45 4.02
C ILE A 22 -6.05 16.41 3.09
N ASP A 23 -4.74 16.26 3.05
CA ASP A 23 -3.84 16.98 2.16
C ASP A 23 -3.04 15.98 1.33
N ILE A 24 -3.31 15.92 0.02
CA ILE A 24 -2.62 15.07 -0.95
C ILE A 24 -2.45 15.83 -2.25
N SER A 25 -1.23 15.89 -2.77
CA SER A 25 -0.93 16.42 -4.10
C SER A 25 -0.37 15.30 -4.96
N VAL A 26 -1.00 15.05 -6.11
CA VAL A 26 -0.65 14.00 -7.09
C VAL A 26 -0.12 14.66 -8.36
N GLN A 27 1.00 14.19 -8.86
CA GLN A 27 1.58 14.71 -10.10
C GLN A 27 0.95 14.04 -11.34
N GLU A 28 1.09 14.67 -12.50
CA GLU A 28 0.62 14.07 -13.76
C GLU A 28 1.35 12.75 -14.03
N GLY A 29 0.60 11.70 -14.39
CA GLY A 29 1.15 10.38 -14.63
C GLY A 29 1.51 9.58 -13.37
N GLU A 30 1.22 10.09 -12.18
CA GLU A 30 1.48 9.40 -10.92
C GLU A 30 0.42 8.32 -10.64
N PHE A 31 0.85 7.21 -10.03
CA PHE A 31 -0.03 6.15 -9.54
C PHE A 31 -0.12 6.24 -8.02
N LEU A 32 -1.14 6.94 -7.51
CA LEU A 32 -1.39 7.03 -6.07
C LEU A 32 -2.24 5.84 -5.60
N VAL A 33 -1.79 5.14 -4.58
CA VAL A 33 -2.60 4.11 -3.89
C VAL A 33 -3.03 4.63 -2.52
N LEU A 34 -4.32 4.55 -2.24
CA LEU A 34 -4.91 4.75 -0.90
C LEU A 34 -5.05 3.39 -0.24
N VAL A 35 -4.34 3.15 0.85
CA VAL A 35 -4.34 1.88 1.58
C VAL A 35 -4.65 2.10 3.06
N GLY A 36 -5.26 1.13 3.71
CA GLY A 36 -5.61 1.22 5.13
C GLY A 36 -6.73 0.25 5.52
N PRO A 37 -7.06 0.13 6.81
CA PRO A 37 -8.13 -0.75 7.30
C PRO A 37 -9.49 -0.42 6.70
N SER A 38 -10.42 -1.37 6.77
CA SER A 38 -11.82 -1.12 6.38
C SER A 38 -12.41 0.04 7.21
N GLY A 39 -13.19 0.91 6.56
CA GLY A 39 -13.83 2.04 7.23
C GLY A 39 -12.94 3.25 7.51
N CYS A 40 -11.66 3.29 7.10
CA CYS A 40 -10.79 4.45 7.33
C CYS A 40 -11.00 5.63 6.36
N GLY A 41 -11.99 5.57 5.45
CA GLY A 41 -12.37 6.69 4.58
C GLY A 41 -11.85 6.65 3.14
N LYS A 42 -11.15 5.60 2.68
CA LYS A 42 -10.57 5.49 1.31
C LYS A 42 -11.60 5.67 0.20
N SER A 43 -12.65 4.83 0.19
CA SER A 43 -13.72 4.92 -0.82
C SER A 43 -14.51 6.22 -0.71
N THR A 44 -14.64 6.78 0.50
CA THR A 44 -15.26 8.12 0.69
C THR A 44 -14.44 9.18 -0.03
N LEU A 45 -13.11 9.19 0.18
CA LEU A 45 -12.21 10.12 -0.51
C LEU A 45 -12.26 9.93 -2.02
N LEU A 46 -12.22 8.68 -2.50
CA LEU A 46 -12.33 8.36 -3.93
C LEU A 46 -13.63 8.89 -4.52
N ASN A 47 -14.77 8.69 -3.84
CA ASN A 47 -16.09 9.18 -4.27
C ASN A 47 -16.16 10.71 -4.30
N MET A 48 -15.49 11.40 -3.39
CA MET A 48 -15.41 12.87 -3.41
C MET A 48 -14.56 13.38 -4.59
N ILE A 49 -13.45 12.72 -4.94
CA ILE A 49 -12.69 13.00 -6.16
C ILE A 49 -13.58 12.79 -7.39
N ALA A 50 -14.34 11.69 -7.39
CA ALA A 50 -15.29 11.37 -8.48
C ALA A 50 -16.45 12.38 -8.58
N GLY A 51 -16.75 13.12 -7.52
CA GLY A 51 -17.93 14.00 -7.44
C GLY A 51 -19.23 13.25 -7.19
N LEU A 52 -19.15 11.97 -6.81
CA LEU A 52 -20.29 11.16 -6.38
C LEU A 52 -20.70 11.50 -4.94
N GLU A 53 -19.78 12.08 -4.19
CA GLU A 53 -19.99 12.55 -2.83
C GLU A 53 -19.45 13.98 -2.69
N GLY A 54 -20.17 14.85 -1.96
CA GLY A 54 -19.72 16.21 -1.67
C GLY A 54 -18.74 16.25 -0.50
N ILE A 55 -17.77 17.15 -0.55
CA ILE A 55 -16.89 17.46 0.59
C ILE A 55 -17.64 18.31 1.62
N SER A 56 -17.23 18.29 2.89
CA SER A 56 -17.76 19.20 3.93
C SER A 56 -17.00 20.52 3.97
N SER A 57 -15.66 20.49 3.81
CA SER A 57 -14.80 21.66 3.66
C SER A 57 -13.53 21.33 2.89
N GLY A 58 -12.72 22.33 2.58
CA GLY A 58 -11.49 22.19 1.80
C GLY A 58 -11.74 22.30 0.30
N GLU A 59 -10.80 21.81 -0.49
CA GLU A 59 -10.82 21.93 -1.94
C GLU A 59 -10.25 20.69 -2.62
N ILE A 60 -10.88 20.28 -3.72
CA ILE A 60 -10.34 19.30 -4.69
C ILE A 60 -10.18 20.03 -6.02
N ALA A 61 -8.96 20.03 -6.57
CA ALA A 61 -8.66 20.64 -7.86
C ALA A 61 -8.02 19.60 -8.81
N ILE A 62 -8.40 19.66 -10.10
CA ILE A 62 -7.79 18.87 -11.18
C ILE A 62 -7.26 19.86 -12.21
N ARG A 63 -5.97 19.74 -12.58
CA ARG A 63 -5.28 20.68 -13.49
C ARG A 63 -5.47 22.14 -13.08
N GLY A 64 -5.42 22.40 -11.78
CA GLY A 64 -5.60 23.74 -11.22
C GLY A 64 -7.05 24.27 -11.26
N SER A 65 -8.02 23.49 -11.74
CA SER A 65 -9.43 23.86 -11.72
C SER A 65 -10.15 23.24 -10.53
N THR A 66 -10.83 24.03 -9.72
CA THR A 66 -11.63 23.56 -8.58
C THR A 66 -12.78 22.66 -9.04
N MET A 67 -12.89 21.47 -8.44
CA MET A 67 -13.91 20.47 -8.72
C MET A 67 -15.06 20.46 -7.70
N ASN A 68 -15.02 21.30 -6.68
CA ASN A 68 -16.07 21.40 -5.68
C ASN A 68 -17.41 21.72 -6.35
N GLY A 69 -18.45 20.90 -6.11
CA GLY A 69 -19.77 21.08 -6.72
C GLY A 69 -19.87 20.82 -8.23
N VAL A 70 -18.76 20.48 -8.91
CA VAL A 70 -18.77 20.08 -10.31
C VAL A 70 -19.36 18.68 -10.45
N HIS A 71 -20.37 18.52 -11.31
CA HIS A 71 -21.01 17.24 -11.56
C HIS A 71 -20.02 16.20 -12.12
N PRO A 72 -20.07 14.90 -11.72
CA PRO A 72 -19.13 13.85 -12.16
C PRO A 72 -18.90 13.80 -13.68
N SER A 73 -19.95 13.97 -14.49
CA SER A 73 -19.85 13.92 -15.95
C SER A 73 -18.99 15.03 -16.57
N LYS A 74 -18.69 16.08 -15.80
CA LYS A 74 -17.90 17.25 -16.24
C LYS A 74 -16.47 17.27 -15.66
N ARG A 75 -16.09 16.27 -14.85
CA ARG A 75 -14.75 16.21 -14.23
C ARG A 75 -13.68 15.56 -15.10
N ASN A 76 -14.02 15.05 -16.27
CA ASN A 76 -13.14 14.26 -17.16
C ASN A 76 -12.40 13.13 -16.45
N ILE A 77 -13.10 12.39 -15.61
CA ILE A 77 -12.60 11.24 -14.88
C ILE A 77 -13.29 9.95 -15.34
N ALA A 78 -12.66 8.81 -15.10
CA ALA A 78 -13.28 7.51 -15.25
C ALA A 78 -13.11 6.69 -13.99
N MET A 79 -14.14 5.95 -13.57
CA MET A 79 -14.15 5.14 -12.37
C MET A 79 -14.45 3.69 -12.68
N VAL A 80 -13.67 2.79 -12.09
CA VAL A 80 -13.89 1.34 -12.08
C VAL A 80 -14.29 0.96 -10.66
N PHE A 81 -15.52 0.46 -10.52
CA PHE A 81 -16.08 0.05 -9.24
C PHE A 81 -15.69 -1.39 -8.90
N GLN A 82 -15.70 -1.74 -7.63
CA GLN A 82 -15.47 -3.07 -7.10
C GLN A 82 -16.38 -4.14 -7.74
N SER A 83 -17.63 -3.82 -8.04
CA SER A 83 -18.61 -4.70 -8.70
C SER A 83 -18.50 -4.72 -10.23
N TYR A 84 -17.50 -4.00 -10.80
CA TYR A 84 -17.34 -3.75 -12.26
C TYR A 84 -18.48 -2.93 -12.88
N ALA A 85 -19.70 -2.95 -12.33
CA ALA A 85 -20.89 -2.21 -12.74
C ALA A 85 -21.18 -2.26 -14.26
N LEU A 86 -20.96 -3.43 -14.89
CA LEU A 86 -21.26 -3.63 -16.32
C LEU A 86 -22.77 -3.68 -16.57
N TYR A 87 -23.20 -3.14 -17.70
CA TYR A 87 -24.60 -3.22 -18.15
C TYR A 87 -24.90 -4.65 -18.63
N PRO A 88 -25.72 -5.44 -17.91
CA PRO A 88 -25.85 -6.87 -18.14
C PRO A 88 -26.51 -7.23 -19.48
N ASN A 89 -27.35 -6.34 -20.00
CA ASN A 89 -28.07 -6.54 -21.25
C ASN A 89 -27.30 -6.10 -22.50
N MET A 90 -26.18 -5.40 -22.33
CA MET A 90 -25.32 -4.91 -23.42
C MET A 90 -24.18 -5.89 -23.67
N THR A 91 -23.73 -5.98 -24.92
CA THR A 91 -22.49 -6.70 -25.27
C THR A 91 -21.27 -5.99 -24.70
N VAL A 92 -20.10 -6.64 -24.75
CA VAL A 92 -18.80 -6.03 -24.36
C VAL A 92 -18.54 -4.77 -25.19
N GLY A 93 -18.71 -4.84 -26.51
CA GLY A 93 -18.52 -3.68 -27.38
C GLY A 93 -19.45 -2.53 -27.02
N GLN A 94 -20.73 -2.82 -26.75
CA GLN A 94 -21.72 -1.81 -26.31
C GLN A 94 -21.34 -1.23 -24.92
N ASN A 95 -20.93 -2.06 -23.97
CA ASN A 95 -20.46 -1.58 -22.67
C ASN A 95 -19.31 -0.58 -22.81
N ILE A 96 -18.32 -0.90 -23.65
CA ILE A 96 -17.17 -0.03 -23.89
C ILE A 96 -17.59 1.29 -24.53
N THR A 97 -18.44 1.26 -25.55
CA THR A 97 -18.80 2.45 -26.34
C THR A 97 -19.91 3.29 -25.75
N PHE A 98 -20.64 2.80 -24.76
CA PHE A 98 -21.84 3.45 -24.22
C PHE A 98 -21.60 4.92 -23.80
N GLY A 99 -20.48 5.17 -23.10
CA GLY A 99 -20.13 6.53 -22.68
C GLY A 99 -19.91 7.48 -23.84
N LEU A 100 -19.26 7.04 -24.90
CA LEU A 100 -19.04 7.84 -26.11
C LEU A 100 -20.36 8.10 -26.85
N GLU A 101 -21.28 7.10 -26.86
CA GLU A 101 -22.60 7.23 -27.44
C GLU A 101 -23.45 8.30 -26.76
N MET A 102 -23.45 8.30 -25.42
CA MET A 102 -24.13 9.31 -24.62
C MET A 102 -23.59 10.74 -24.84
N HIS A 103 -22.33 10.86 -25.25
CA HIS A 103 -21.69 12.13 -25.60
C HIS A 103 -21.86 12.49 -27.09
N GLY A 104 -22.63 11.71 -27.86
CA GLY A 104 -22.93 12.00 -29.29
C GLY A 104 -21.76 11.73 -30.25
N THR A 105 -20.73 10.97 -29.81
CA THR A 105 -19.59 10.62 -30.68
C THR A 105 -20.05 9.82 -31.90
N PRO A 106 -19.65 10.16 -33.14
CA PRO A 106 -20.02 9.45 -34.34
C PRO A 106 -19.66 7.95 -34.29
N LYS A 107 -20.52 7.09 -34.87
CA LYS A 107 -20.38 5.64 -34.85
C LYS A 107 -18.98 5.17 -35.33
N PRO A 108 -18.43 5.67 -36.45
CA PRO A 108 -17.10 5.24 -36.92
C PRO A 108 -15.98 5.54 -35.90
N GLU A 109 -16.05 6.68 -35.23
CA GLU A 109 -15.06 7.07 -34.21
C GLU A 109 -15.18 6.18 -32.96
N ARG A 110 -16.42 5.86 -32.51
CA ARG A 110 -16.67 4.93 -31.40
C ARG A 110 -16.11 3.54 -31.70
N GLU A 111 -16.33 3.03 -32.91
CA GLU A 111 -15.82 1.72 -33.34
C GLU A 111 -14.29 1.70 -33.40
N ALA A 112 -13.67 2.76 -33.91
CA ALA A 112 -12.21 2.88 -33.92
C ALA A 112 -11.61 2.91 -32.51
N ALA A 113 -12.20 3.72 -31.62
CA ALA A 113 -11.79 3.80 -30.22
C ALA A 113 -11.97 2.46 -29.49
N MET A 114 -13.10 1.79 -29.70
CA MET A 114 -13.39 0.46 -29.14
C MET A 114 -12.35 -0.56 -29.58
N LYS A 115 -12.04 -0.64 -30.88
CA LYS A 115 -11.04 -1.58 -31.41
C LYS A 115 -9.67 -1.34 -30.80
N LYS A 116 -9.25 -0.09 -30.70
CA LYS A 116 -7.97 0.29 -30.07
C LYS A 116 -7.90 -0.20 -28.61
N VAL A 117 -8.93 0.06 -27.83
CA VAL A 117 -9.01 -0.33 -26.43
C VAL A 117 -9.14 -1.84 -26.26
N ALA A 118 -9.94 -2.51 -27.11
CA ALA A 118 -10.11 -3.96 -27.08
C ALA A 118 -8.78 -4.69 -27.36
N ALA A 119 -8.03 -4.23 -28.36
CA ALA A 119 -6.69 -4.76 -28.68
C ALA A 119 -5.71 -4.57 -27.51
N MET A 120 -5.69 -3.37 -26.90
CA MET A 120 -4.83 -3.06 -25.74
C MET A 120 -5.11 -4.00 -24.56
N LEU A 121 -6.39 -4.35 -24.32
CA LEU A 121 -6.83 -5.21 -23.22
C LEU A 121 -6.95 -6.69 -23.61
N GLN A 122 -6.65 -7.06 -24.87
CA GLN A 122 -6.73 -8.42 -25.39
C GLN A 122 -8.14 -9.05 -25.23
N ILE A 123 -9.17 -8.30 -25.57
CA ILE A 123 -10.59 -8.71 -25.46
C ILE A 123 -11.36 -8.60 -26.77
N GLU A 124 -10.68 -8.50 -27.93
CA GLU A 124 -11.33 -8.37 -29.25
C GLU A 124 -12.32 -9.52 -29.53
N GLN A 125 -11.94 -10.74 -29.15
CA GLN A 125 -12.76 -11.94 -29.34
C GLN A 125 -13.98 -12.00 -28.41
N LEU A 126 -14.12 -11.04 -27.48
CA LEU A 126 -15.21 -11.00 -26.50
C LEU A 126 -16.25 -9.93 -26.84
N LEU A 127 -16.04 -9.09 -27.87
CA LEU A 127 -16.84 -7.89 -28.15
C LEU A 127 -18.34 -8.15 -28.28
N ASP A 128 -18.72 -9.32 -28.81
CA ASP A 128 -20.12 -9.72 -29.03
C ASP A 128 -20.75 -10.46 -27.84
N ARG A 129 -19.96 -10.80 -26.82
CA ARG A 129 -20.45 -11.49 -25.61
C ARG A 129 -21.11 -10.51 -24.63
N LYS A 130 -22.01 -11.05 -23.80
CA LYS A 130 -22.61 -10.33 -22.67
C LYS A 130 -21.86 -10.61 -21.37
N PRO A 131 -21.92 -9.72 -20.36
CA PRO A 131 -21.21 -9.87 -19.09
C PRO A 131 -21.40 -11.22 -18.37
N GLY A 132 -22.60 -11.82 -18.46
CA GLY A 132 -22.88 -13.13 -17.88
C GLY A 132 -22.09 -14.30 -18.49
N GLN A 133 -21.50 -14.10 -19.67
CA GLN A 133 -20.70 -15.11 -20.40
C GLN A 133 -19.20 -14.94 -20.16
N LEU A 134 -18.80 -14.04 -19.25
CA LEU A 134 -17.42 -13.67 -19.01
C LEU A 134 -16.92 -14.17 -17.65
N SER A 135 -15.63 -14.52 -17.58
CA SER A 135 -14.94 -14.75 -16.30
C SER A 135 -14.78 -13.44 -15.51
N GLY A 136 -14.40 -13.53 -14.22
CA GLY A 136 -14.15 -12.37 -13.40
C GLY A 136 -13.13 -11.40 -14.01
N GLY A 137 -11.96 -11.90 -14.42
CA GLY A 137 -10.93 -11.08 -15.06
C GLY A 137 -11.34 -10.50 -16.41
N GLN A 138 -12.15 -11.24 -17.20
CA GLN A 138 -12.70 -10.69 -18.44
C GLN A 138 -13.68 -9.55 -18.15
N ARG A 139 -14.57 -9.67 -17.16
CA ARG A 139 -15.45 -8.57 -16.74
C ARG A 139 -14.65 -7.35 -16.29
N GLN A 140 -13.57 -7.55 -15.56
CA GLN A 140 -12.70 -6.46 -15.14
C GLN A 140 -12.04 -5.76 -16.33
N ARG A 141 -11.46 -6.50 -17.28
CA ARG A 141 -10.91 -5.91 -18.52
C ARG A 141 -11.96 -5.09 -19.30
N VAL A 142 -13.19 -5.58 -19.36
CA VAL A 142 -14.30 -4.82 -19.99
C VAL A 142 -14.60 -3.53 -19.21
N ALA A 143 -14.63 -3.57 -17.88
CA ALA A 143 -14.84 -2.38 -17.04
C ALA A 143 -13.70 -1.36 -17.24
N MET A 144 -12.46 -1.83 -17.32
CA MET A 144 -11.30 -0.99 -17.68
C MET A 144 -11.44 -0.41 -19.07
N GLY A 145 -11.88 -1.21 -20.06
CA GLY A 145 -12.10 -0.75 -21.43
C GLY A 145 -13.17 0.36 -21.52
N ARG A 146 -14.26 0.23 -20.77
CA ARG A 146 -15.29 1.26 -20.65
C ARG A 146 -14.75 2.57 -20.06
N ALA A 147 -13.81 2.48 -19.14
CA ALA A 147 -13.16 3.64 -18.56
C ALA A 147 -12.14 4.27 -19.54
N LEU A 148 -11.28 3.45 -20.16
CA LEU A 148 -10.19 3.88 -21.05
C LEU A 148 -10.65 4.57 -22.33
N VAL A 149 -11.76 4.10 -22.91
CA VAL A 149 -12.25 4.61 -24.19
C VAL A 149 -12.54 6.11 -24.18
N ARG A 150 -12.76 6.69 -22.99
CA ARG A 150 -13.04 8.11 -22.78
C ARG A 150 -11.80 9.00 -22.67
N ASN A 151 -10.60 8.41 -22.62
CA ASN A 151 -9.34 9.10 -22.41
C ASN A 151 -9.40 10.13 -21.27
N PRO A 152 -9.69 9.69 -20.04
CA PRO A 152 -9.86 10.58 -18.88
C PRO A 152 -8.54 11.17 -18.40
N ASP A 153 -8.61 12.31 -17.70
CA ASP A 153 -7.47 12.93 -17.03
C ASP A 153 -7.03 12.09 -15.82
N VAL A 154 -7.99 11.54 -15.05
CA VAL A 154 -7.73 10.73 -13.86
C VAL A 154 -8.54 9.44 -13.91
N PHE A 155 -7.87 8.31 -13.69
CA PHE A 155 -8.51 7.02 -13.43
C PHE A 155 -8.69 6.79 -11.94
N LEU A 156 -9.88 6.39 -11.56
CA LEU A 156 -10.24 6.04 -10.19
C LEU A 156 -10.59 4.55 -10.13
N PHE A 157 -9.94 3.81 -9.24
CA PHE A 157 -10.18 2.38 -9.01
C PHE A 157 -10.61 2.13 -7.57
N ASP A 158 -11.80 1.60 -7.35
CA ASP A 158 -12.31 1.23 -6.02
C ASP A 158 -12.22 -0.29 -5.84
N GLU A 159 -11.18 -0.78 -5.20
CA GLU A 159 -10.88 -2.20 -4.92
C GLU A 159 -11.12 -3.14 -6.12
N PRO A 160 -10.56 -2.85 -7.30
CA PRO A 160 -10.96 -3.55 -8.53
C PRO A 160 -10.55 -5.03 -8.57
N LEU A 161 -9.60 -5.47 -7.74
CA LEU A 161 -9.08 -6.85 -7.71
C LEU A 161 -9.64 -7.70 -6.56
N SER A 162 -10.44 -7.12 -5.65
CA SER A 162 -10.90 -7.79 -4.43
C SER A 162 -11.74 -9.05 -4.68
N ASN A 163 -12.49 -9.09 -5.79
CA ASN A 163 -13.39 -10.20 -6.15
C ASN A 163 -12.73 -11.27 -7.05
N LEU A 164 -11.40 -11.25 -7.19
CA LEU A 164 -10.64 -12.21 -7.99
C LEU A 164 -9.93 -13.25 -7.14
N ASP A 165 -9.80 -14.46 -7.67
CA ASP A 165 -8.91 -15.48 -7.07
C ASP A 165 -7.44 -15.04 -7.10
N ALA A 166 -6.60 -15.69 -6.27
CA ALA A 166 -5.22 -15.27 -6.05
C ALA A 166 -4.38 -15.25 -7.35
N LYS A 167 -4.53 -16.26 -8.22
CA LYS A 167 -3.77 -16.34 -9.48
C LYS A 167 -4.17 -15.22 -10.43
N LEU A 168 -5.47 -15.05 -10.64
CA LEU A 168 -6.00 -14.02 -11.53
C LEU A 168 -5.68 -12.62 -11.02
N ARG A 169 -5.64 -12.41 -9.69
CA ARG A 169 -5.24 -11.13 -9.07
C ARG A 169 -3.79 -10.76 -9.44
N VAL A 170 -2.85 -11.72 -9.40
CA VAL A 170 -1.46 -11.51 -9.83
C VAL A 170 -1.38 -11.10 -11.30
N ASP A 171 -2.09 -11.81 -12.18
CA ASP A 171 -2.10 -11.52 -13.62
C ASP A 171 -2.67 -10.11 -13.88
N MET A 172 -3.81 -9.79 -13.28
CA MET A 172 -4.48 -8.50 -13.46
C MET A 172 -3.68 -7.32 -12.88
N ARG A 173 -2.99 -7.51 -11.76
CA ARG A 173 -2.06 -6.51 -11.21
C ARG A 173 -0.95 -6.19 -12.21
N THR A 174 -0.36 -7.22 -12.82
CA THR A 174 0.66 -7.05 -13.87
C THR A 174 0.10 -6.27 -15.06
N GLU A 175 -1.12 -6.58 -15.50
CA GLU A 175 -1.78 -5.88 -16.61
C GLU A 175 -2.06 -4.40 -16.28
N ILE A 176 -2.53 -4.10 -15.07
CA ILE A 176 -2.74 -2.70 -14.63
C ILE A 176 -1.41 -1.94 -14.61
N LYS A 177 -0.31 -2.56 -14.14
CA LYS A 177 1.02 -1.94 -14.14
C LYS A 177 1.50 -1.61 -15.55
N LYS A 178 1.39 -2.57 -16.47
CA LYS A 178 1.73 -2.37 -17.90
C LYS A 178 0.88 -1.27 -18.54
N LEU A 179 -0.43 -1.27 -18.24
CA LEU A 179 -1.35 -0.26 -18.75
C LEU A 179 -0.94 1.14 -18.31
N HIS A 180 -0.65 1.31 -17.02
CA HIS A 180 -0.17 2.59 -16.50
C HIS A 180 1.13 3.04 -17.16
N GLN A 181 2.12 2.13 -17.31
CA GLN A 181 3.39 2.43 -17.97
C GLN A 181 3.22 2.86 -19.43
N ASN A 182 2.25 2.27 -20.13
CA ASN A 182 2.00 2.57 -21.55
C ASN A 182 1.22 3.87 -21.76
N LEU A 183 0.33 4.23 -20.85
CA LEU A 183 -0.56 5.38 -20.97
C LEU A 183 -0.02 6.64 -20.29
N GLY A 184 0.77 6.50 -19.23
CA GLY A 184 1.24 7.62 -18.41
C GLY A 184 0.09 8.41 -17.75
N THR A 185 -1.10 7.80 -17.59
CA THR A 185 -2.27 8.49 -17.05
C THR A 185 -2.23 8.50 -15.52
N THR A 186 -2.70 9.59 -14.91
CA THR A 186 -2.82 9.70 -13.45
C THR A 186 -3.86 8.73 -12.91
N ILE A 187 -3.49 7.95 -11.90
CA ILE A 187 -4.34 6.93 -11.28
C ILE A 187 -4.47 7.19 -9.78
N VAL A 188 -5.71 7.10 -9.26
CA VAL A 188 -5.98 6.94 -7.81
C VAL A 188 -6.65 5.59 -7.60
N TYR A 189 -6.03 4.75 -6.80
CA TYR A 189 -6.38 3.35 -6.61
C TYR A 189 -6.62 3.06 -5.13
N VAL A 190 -7.77 2.51 -4.79
CA VAL A 190 -8.11 2.07 -3.44
C VAL A 190 -7.90 0.57 -3.33
N THR A 191 -7.22 0.14 -2.28
CA THR A 191 -7.08 -1.27 -1.91
C THR A 191 -6.92 -1.44 -0.41
N HIS A 192 -7.17 -2.65 0.08
CA HIS A 192 -6.73 -3.10 1.40
C HIS A 192 -5.56 -4.10 1.31
N ASP A 193 -5.15 -4.48 0.09
CA ASP A 193 -4.04 -5.39 -0.17
C ASP A 193 -2.71 -4.63 -0.23
N GLN A 194 -1.81 -4.95 0.70
CA GLN A 194 -0.50 -4.29 0.82
C GLN A 194 0.41 -4.62 -0.36
N ILE A 195 0.28 -5.82 -0.95
CA ILE A 195 1.10 -6.23 -2.11
C ILE A 195 0.70 -5.40 -3.33
N GLU A 196 -0.61 -5.15 -3.51
CA GLU A 196 -1.09 -4.24 -4.56
C GLU A 196 -0.50 -2.84 -4.36
N ALA A 197 -0.59 -2.30 -3.13
CA ALA A 197 -0.06 -0.98 -2.81
C ALA A 197 1.45 -0.88 -3.12
N MET A 198 2.24 -1.84 -2.65
CA MET A 198 3.70 -1.83 -2.84
C MET A 198 4.14 -2.02 -4.29
N THR A 199 3.37 -2.80 -5.09
CA THR A 199 3.81 -3.18 -6.44
C THR A 199 3.29 -2.26 -7.55
N LEU A 200 2.08 -1.71 -7.40
CA LEU A 200 1.44 -0.87 -8.42
C LEU A 200 1.87 0.58 -8.32
N SER A 201 1.98 1.12 -7.12
CA SER A 201 2.06 2.55 -6.89
C SER A 201 3.41 3.18 -7.27
N THR A 202 3.37 4.47 -7.56
CA THR A 202 4.52 5.38 -7.46
C THR A 202 4.55 6.04 -6.08
N ARG A 203 3.35 6.29 -5.49
CA ARG A 203 3.18 6.76 -4.11
C ARG A 203 2.03 6.07 -3.41
N ILE A 204 2.14 5.94 -2.10
CA ILE A 204 1.14 5.35 -1.22
C ILE A 204 0.72 6.39 -0.18
N ALA A 205 -0.60 6.54 -0.01
CA ALA A 205 -1.19 7.20 1.15
C ALA A 205 -1.72 6.13 2.12
N VAL A 206 -1.06 5.96 3.24
CA VAL A 206 -1.54 5.06 4.31
C VAL A 206 -2.56 5.82 5.14
N MET A 207 -3.79 5.33 5.20
CA MET A 207 -4.90 5.97 5.89
C MET A 207 -5.34 5.18 7.12
N ASN A 208 -5.66 5.89 8.20
CA ASN A 208 -6.23 5.30 9.40
C ASN A 208 -7.20 6.29 10.07
N LYS A 209 -8.38 5.83 10.43
CA LYS A 209 -9.41 6.61 11.16
C LYS A 209 -9.64 8.02 10.57
N GLY A 210 -9.68 8.12 9.25
CA GLY A 210 -9.93 9.38 8.53
C GLY A 210 -8.73 10.31 8.38
N TYR A 211 -7.53 9.90 8.79
CA TYR A 211 -6.27 10.65 8.64
C TYR A 211 -5.33 9.97 7.66
N VAL A 212 -4.53 10.76 6.96
CA VAL A 212 -3.34 10.27 6.25
C VAL A 212 -2.21 10.14 7.28
N GLN A 213 -1.79 8.91 7.54
CA GLN A 213 -0.72 8.60 8.50
C GLN A 213 0.66 8.85 7.89
N GLN A 214 0.82 8.51 6.62
CA GLN A 214 2.02 8.76 5.84
C GLN A 214 1.68 8.78 4.35
N LEU A 215 2.34 9.67 3.61
CA LEU A 215 2.29 9.76 2.16
C LEU A 215 3.75 9.70 1.65
N GLY A 216 4.08 8.71 0.84
CA GLY A 216 5.46 8.52 0.35
C GLY A 216 5.56 7.45 -0.72
N THR A 217 6.76 7.23 -1.22
CA THR A 217 7.06 6.10 -2.11
C THR A 217 6.90 4.76 -1.37
N PRO A 218 6.68 3.63 -2.07
CA PRO A 218 6.63 2.31 -1.44
C PRO A 218 7.84 2.06 -0.53
N LYS A 219 9.03 2.45 -0.97
CA LYS A 219 10.27 2.30 -0.21
C LYS A 219 10.25 3.10 1.09
N GLU A 220 9.86 4.37 1.05
CA GLU A 220 9.78 5.22 2.25
C GLU A 220 8.76 4.69 3.26
N ILE A 221 7.57 4.27 2.79
CA ILE A 221 6.52 3.68 3.64
C ILE A 221 7.03 2.41 4.36
N TYR A 222 7.82 1.59 3.68
CA TYR A 222 8.33 0.33 4.19
C TYR A 222 9.55 0.49 5.09
N ASP A 223 10.57 1.23 4.62
CA ASP A 223 11.87 1.34 5.31
C ASP A 223 11.85 2.39 6.43
N THR A 224 11.06 3.47 6.26
CA THR A 224 11.04 4.61 7.18
C THR A 224 9.61 4.98 7.58
N PRO A 225 8.86 4.05 8.21
CA PRO A 225 7.48 4.31 8.62
C PRO A 225 7.42 5.49 9.60
N ALA A 226 6.43 6.37 9.41
CA ALA A 226 6.29 7.58 10.21
C ALA A 226 5.89 7.29 11.67
N ASN A 227 5.18 6.21 11.90
CA ASN A 227 4.69 5.81 13.22
C ASN A 227 4.51 4.29 13.32
N ILE A 228 4.20 3.80 14.51
CA ILE A 228 3.99 2.37 14.80
C ILE A 228 2.85 1.80 13.95
N PHE A 229 1.77 2.58 13.74
CA PHE A 229 0.67 2.10 12.91
C PHE A 229 1.15 1.75 11.49
N VAL A 230 1.88 2.64 10.82
CA VAL A 230 2.41 2.38 9.47
C VAL A 230 3.38 1.20 9.48
N ALA A 231 4.26 1.12 10.49
CA ALA A 231 5.25 0.05 10.65
C ALA A 231 4.61 -1.34 10.74
N THR A 232 3.50 -1.44 11.50
CA THR A 232 2.80 -2.70 11.75
C THR A 232 1.73 -3.00 10.70
N PHE A 233 1.16 -1.97 10.08
CA PHE A 233 0.18 -2.15 9.02
C PHE A 233 0.85 -2.57 7.70
N MET A 234 2.06 -2.10 7.39
CA MET A 234 2.76 -2.39 6.13
C MET A 234 3.82 -3.49 6.31
N GLY A 235 3.65 -4.57 5.59
CA GLY A 235 4.52 -5.76 5.62
C GLY A 235 3.78 -7.03 6.06
N SER A 236 4.16 -8.16 5.48
CA SER A 236 3.63 -9.49 5.85
C SER A 236 4.78 -10.50 5.86
N PRO A 237 5.23 -10.91 7.05
CA PRO A 237 4.80 -10.49 8.38
C PRO A 237 5.02 -8.99 8.69
N ALA A 238 4.33 -8.46 9.70
CA ALA A 238 4.49 -7.09 10.17
C ALA A 238 5.88 -6.84 10.81
N MET A 239 6.25 -5.57 10.98
CA MET A 239 7.46 -5.20 11.74
C MET A 239 7.35 -5.71 13.18
N ASN A 240 8.41 -6.32 13.68
CA ASN A 240 8.55 -6.64 15.10
C ASN A 240 8.64 -5.35 15.91
N ILE A 241 7.75 -5.17 16.85
CA ILE A 241 7.68 -4.01 17.73
C ILE A 241 7.92 -4.48 19.15
N MET A 242 8.98 -3.98 19.80
CA MET A 242 9.37 -4.43 21.13
C MET A 242 9.81 -3.28 22.03
N PRO A 243 9.43 -3.30 23.32
CA PRO A 243 9.97 -2.37 24.31
C PRO A 243 11.49 -2.54 24.44
N ALA A 244 12.21 -1.42 24.47
CA ALA A 244 13.64 -1.40 24.68
C ALA A 244 14.04 -0.16 25.48
N LYS A 245 15.21 -0.20 26.09
CA LYS A 245 15.81 0.97 26.76
C LYS A 245 17.08 1.38 26.03
N VAL A 246 17.26 2.67 25.82
CA VAL A 246 18.53 3.15 25.25
C VAL A 246 19.57 3.23 26.36
N VAL A 247 20.69 2.54 26.18
CA VAL A 247 21.83 2.54 27.09
C VAL A 247 23.11 2.92 26.37
N MET A 248 24.00 3.62 27.06
CA MET A 248 25.34 3.91 26.52
C MET A 248 26.28 2.77 26.90
N ALA A 249 26.91 2.13 25.93
CA ALA A 249 27.94 1.14 26.10
C ALA A 249 29.01 1.33 25.01
N ASP A 250 30.28 1.14 25.38
CA ASP A 250 31.44 1.29 24.47
C ASP A 250 31.46 2.59 23.67
N GLY A 251 30.96 3.68 24.29
CA GLY A 251 30.90 5.00 23.68
C GLY A 251 29.80 5.19 22.62
N ALA A 252 28.88 4.22 22.47
CA ALA A 252 27.79 4.24 21.48
C ALA A 252 26.44 3.93 22.13
N PRO A 253 25.31 4.41 21.52
CA PRO A 253 23.96 4.06 21.96
C PRO A 253 23.59 2.63 21.55
N HIS A 254 22.95 1.90 22.47
CA HIS A 254 22.45 0.55 22.27
C HIS A 254 20.98 0.46 22.67
N ALA A 255 20.19 -0.33 21.95
CA ALA A 255 18.92 -0.81 22.42
C ALA A 255 19.14 -1.99 23.35
N GLU A 256 18.76 -1.88 24.60
CA GLU A 256 18.75 -2.98 25.56
C GLU A 256 17.37 -3.64 25.51
N VAL A 257 17.35 -4.90 25.07
CA VAL A 257 16.18 -5.79 24.99
C VAL A 257 16.42 -6.99 25.91
N THR A 258 15.38 -7.73 26.27
CA THR A 258 15.50 -8.97 27.05
C THR A 258 15.21 -10.19 26.18
N ASP A 259 16.00 -11.25 26.32
CA ASP A 259 15.70 -12.53 25.66
C ASP A 259 14.63 -13.34 26.44
N ALA A 260 14.32 -14.54 25.95
CA ALA A 260 13.32 -15.44 26.54
C ALA A 260 13.59 -15.80 28.00
N ASP A 261 14.86 -15.82 28.42
CA ASP A 261 15.30 -16.17 29.77
C ASP A 261 15.41 -14.93 30.68
N GLY A 262 15.03 -13.74 30.19
CA GLY A 262 15.11 -12.46 30.90
C GLY A 262 16.51 -11.83 30.92
N THR A 263 17.46 -12.37 30.15
CA THR A 263 18.82 -11.83 30.05
C THR A 263 18.81 -10.58 29.15
N ALA A 264 19.43 -9.50 29.64
CA ALA A 264 19.58 -8.28 28.86
C ALA A 264 20.55 -8.50 27.69
N ARG A 265 20.12 -8.12 26.50
CA ARG A 265 20.89 -8.09 25.26
C ARG A 265 20.99 -6.67 24.75
N ARG A 266 22.15 -6.27 24.23
CA ARG A 266 22.41 -4.93 23.74
C ARG A 266 22.69 -4.97 22.26
N LEU A 267 21.86 -4.24 21.51
CA LEU A 267 21.98 -4.08 20.07
C LEU A 267 22.40 -2.64 19.77
N ARG A 268 23.61 -2.46 19.23
CA ARG A 268 24.18 -1.14 18.95
C ARG A 268 23.37 -0.45 17.84
N PHE A 269 22.97 0.79 18.05
CA PHE A 269 22.36 1.61 17.00
C PHE A 269 23.42 2.09 16.00
N SER A 270 23.04 2.17 14.73
CA SER A 270 23.82 2.87 13.68
C SER A 270 23.65 4.39 13.79
N GLN A 271 22.50 4.85 14.29
CA GLN A 271 22.14 6.27 14.42
C GLN A 271 22.76 6.87 15.69
N ALA A 272 23.71 7.79 15.51
CA ALA A 272 24.43 8.42 16.65
C ALA A 272 23.50 9.28 17.52
N ASN A 273 22.46 9.90 16.95
CA ASN A 273 21.48 10.73 17.68
C ASN A 273 20.66 9.94 18.71
N MET A 274 20.63 8.61 18.63
CA MET A 274 20.03 7.79 19.69
C MET A 274 20.73 7.97 21.06
N ALA A 275 21.92 8.55 21.09
CA ALA A 275 22.59 8.93 22.34
C ALA A 275 21.78 9.95 23.16
N GLU A 276 20.98 10.83 22.51
CA GLU A 276 20.10 11.79 23.19
C GLU A 276 18.94 11.13 23.96
N TRP A 277 18.66 9.87 23.63
CA TRP A 277 17.64 9.04 24.28
C TRP A 277 18.23 8.15 25.39
N ALA A 278 19.51 8.29 25.71
CA ALA A 278 20.16 7.50 26.74
C ALA A 278 19.40 7.53 28.07
N GLY A 279 19.16 6.35 28.66
CA GLY A 279 18.37 6.17 29.88
C GLY A 279 16.85 6.17 29.69
N ARG A 280 16.34 6.45 28.49
CA ARG A 280 14.89 6.48 28.20
C ARG A 280 14.42 5.17 27.60
N GLU A 281 13.15 4.89 27.82
CA GLU A 281 12.42 3.81 27.12
C GLU A 281 12.06 4.25 25.70
N ILE A 282 12.12 3.31 24.78
CA ILE A 282 11.73 3.43 23.38
C ILE A 282 10.95 2.19 22.96
N ILE A 283 10.33 2.25 21.81
CA ILE A 283 9.84 1.08 21.10
C ILE A 283 10.78 0.83 19.91
N LEU A 284 11.46 -0.33 19.93
CA LEU A 284 12.35 -0.76 18.86
C LEU A 284 11.54 -1.50 17.79
N GLY A 285 11.68 -1.08 16.54
CA GLY A 285 11.09 -1.73 15.36
C GLY A 285 12.16 -2.40 14.51
N ILE A 286 11.97 -3.70 14.21
CA ILE A 286 12.86 -4.47 13.35
C ILE A 286 12.01 -5.32 12.39
N ARG A 287 12.24 -5.19 11.07
CA ARG A 287 11.55 -6.02 10.07
C ARG A 287 11.95 -7.49 10.20
N PRO A 288 11.05 -8.46 9.89
CA PRO A 288 11.38 -9.88 9.94
C PRO A 288 12.62 -10.27 9.11
N GLU A 289 12.81 -9.68 7.94
CA GLU A 289 13.97 -9.93 7.08
C GLU A 289 15.27 -9.29 7.56
N ALA A 290 15.20 -8.40 8.54
CA ALA A 290 16.37 -7.86 9.22
C ALA A 290 16.83 -8.73 10.41
N ILE A 291 16.08 -9.79 10.74
CA ILE A 291 16.46 -10.85 11.68
C ILE A 291 16.50 -12.15 10.87
N THR A 292 17.69 -12.71 10.68
CA THR A 292 17.88 -13.86 9.79
C THR A 292 18.92 -14.84 10.32
N ASP A 293 19.24 -15.90 9.58
CA ASP A 293 20.38 -16.77 9.84
C ASP A 293 21.69 -16.06 9.43
N PRO A 294 22.84 -16.41 10.03
CA PRO A 294 24.11 -15.73 9.77
C PRO A 294 24.52 -15.71 8.29
N ASP A 295 24.24 -16.78 7.55
CA ASP A 295 24.54 -16.86 6.12
C ASP A 295 23.55 -16.07 5.25
N GLY A 296 22.35 -15.78 5.76
CA GLY A 296 21.32 -14.97 5.11
C GLY A 296 21.50 -13.47 5.34
N ALA A 297 22.44 -13.06 6.21
CA ALA A 297 22.66 -11.66 6.53
C ALA A 297 23.13 -10.84 5.31
N ASP A 298 22.65 -9.60 5.20
CA ASP A 298 23.01 -8.68 4.13
C ASP A 298 24.48 -8.25 4.23
N ARG A 299 25.33 -8.78 3.36
CA ARG A 299 26.78 -8.48 3.36
C ARG A 299 27.12 -7.00 3.06
N LYS A 300 26.12 -6.19 2.65
CA LYS A 300 26.30 -4.75 2.44
C LYS A 300 26.02 -3.92 3.68
N SER A 301 25.33 -4.48 4.65
CA SER A 301 25.06 -3.80 5.92
C SER A 301 26.35 -3.67 6.73
N SER A 302 26.52 -2.50 7.36
CA SER A 302 27.67 -2.17 8.17
C SER A 302 27.52 -2.57 9.65
N ASN A 303 26.29 -2.92 10.08
CA ASN A 303 25.97 -3.17 11.48
C ASN A 303 25.11 -4.43 11.65
N ILE A 304 25.69 -5.58 11.31
CA ILE A 304 25.12 -6.89 11.60
C ILE A 304 25.60 -7.33 12.98
N GLN A 305 24.68 -7.70 13.85
CA GLN A 305 24.97 -8.15 15.21
C GLN A 305 24.38 -9.52 15.47
N SER A 306 25.05 -10.31 16.33
CA SER A 306 24.55 -11.62 16.73
C SER A 306 23.61 -11.48 17.93
N LEU A 307 22.48 -12.19 17.87
CA LEU A 307 21.51 -12.30 18.95
C LEU A 307 21.21 -13.78 19.19
N THR A 308 21.78 -14.35 20.25
CA THR A 308 21.52 -15.74 20.64
C THR A 308 20.19 -15.82 21.39
N ASN A 309 19.24 -16.60 20.89
CA ASN A 309 17.93 -16.78 21.54
C ASN A 309 17.33 -18.16 21.23
N ARG A 310 16.29 -18.53 22.00
CA ARG A 310 15.54 -19.77 21.78
C ARG A 310 14.55 -19.63 20.64
N VAL A 311 14.50 -20.62 19.78
CA VAL A 311 13.51 -20.77 18.73
C VAL A 311 12.23 -21.36 19.33
N ASN A 312 11.10 -20.63 19.20
CA ASN A 312 9.79 -21.10 19.70
C ASN A 312 9.08 -21.95 18.64
N VAL A 313 8.93 -21.41 17.42
CA VAL A 313 8.22 -22.02 16.31
C VAL A 313 9.00 -21.84 15.01
N THR A 314 8.88 -22.81 14.10
CA THR A 314 9.42 -22.73 12.73
C THR A 314 8.29 -23.00 11.74
N GLU A 315 8.13 -22.12 10.74
CA GLU A 315 7.10 -22.20 9.70
C GLU A 315 7.75 -22.14 8.30
N PRO A 316 8.05 -23.28 7.69
CA PRO A 316 8.57 -23.32 6.32
C PRO A 316 7.51 -22.85 5.31
N ALA A 317 7.81 -21.79 4.56
CA ALA A 317 6.92 -21.18 3.57
C ALA A 317 7.41 -21.35 2.12
N GLY A 318 8.19 -22.39 1.85
CA GLY A 318 8.72 -22.70 0.53
C GLY A 318 10.03 -21.98 0.22
N SER A 319 9.99 -20.71 -0.15
CA SER A 319 11.20 -19.90 -0.43
C SER A 319 11.88 -19.37 0.82
N ASP A 320 11.17 -19.32 1.94
CA ASP A 320 11.63 -18.77 3.21
C ASP A 320 11.18 -19.68 4.36
N THR A 321 11.86 -19.57 5.51
CA THR A 321 11.39 -20.14 6.77
C THR A 321 11.17 -18.99 7.75
N PHE A 322 9.94 -18.85 8.27
CA PHE A 322 9.69 -17.92 9.37
C PHE A 322 9.94 -18.61 10.69
N VAL A 323 10.60 -17.88 11.58
CA VAL A 323 10.98 -18.37 12.89
C VAL A 323 10.48 -17.39 13.94
N THR A 324 9.71 -17.89 14.90
CA THR A 324 9.27 -17.09 16.04
C THR A 324 10.22 -17.32 17.22
N THR A 325 10.63 -16.21 17.83
CA THR A 325 11.41 -16.18 19.09
C THR A 325 10.79 -15.16 20.05
N THR A 326 11.22 -15.11 21.31
CA THR A 326 10.70 -14.14 22.29
C THR A 326 11.75 -13.05 22.55
N LEU A 327 11.36 -11.78 22.35
CA LEU A 327 12.18 -10.61 22.69
C LEU A 327 11.35 -9.61 23.49
N SER A 328 11.90 -9.13 24.60
CA SER A 328 11.25 -8.17 25.52
C SER A 328 9.83 -8.59 25.93
N GLY A 329 9.63 -9.89 26.15
CA GLY A 329 8.35 -10.48 26.58
C GLY A 329 7.28 -10.63 25.49
N GLY A 330 7.60 -10.32 24.24
CA GLY A 330 6.72 -10.49 23.08
C GLY A 330 7.32 -11.42 22.03
N ASP A 331 6.48 -11.89 21.10
CA ASP A 331 6.92 -12.67 19.96
C ASP A 331 7.64 -11.78 18.94
N ALA A 332 8.78 -12.23 18.45
CA ALA A 332 9.52 -11.64 17.34
C ALA A 332 9.67 -12.66 16.22
N ILE A 333 9.39 -12.25 14.98
CA ILE A 333 9.48 -13.09 13.79
C ILE A 333 10.78 -12.78 13.06
N ALA A 334 11.59 -13.80 12.80
CA ALA A 334 12.73 -13.76 11.92
C ALA A 334 12.37 -14.40 10.57
N ARG A 335 12.94 -13.88 9.48
CA ARG A 335 12.82 -14.48 8.14
C ARG A 335 14.17 -15.06 7.74
N MET A 336 14.22 -16.37 7.58
CA MET A 336 15.41 -17.12 7.24
C MET A 336 15.32 -17.70 5.83
N ARG A 337 16.45 -18.08 5.29
CA ARG A 337 16.51 -18.83 4.03
C ARG A 337 15.78 -20.17 4.16
N ALA A 338 15.27 -20.69 3.06
CA ALA A 338 14.55 -21.98 3.03
C ALA A 338 15.41 -23.18 3.48
N ASP A 339 16.72 -23.10 3.25
CA ASP A 339 17.70 -24.11 3.60
C ASP A 339 18.38 -23.90 4.96
N ALA A 340 17.94 -22.92 5.75
CA ALA A 340 18.47 -22.70 7.09
C ALA A 340 18.12 -23.86 8.02
N GLU A 341 19.14 -24.47 8.63
CA GLU A 341 18.97 -25.57 9.58
C GLU A 341 18.56 -25.04 10.95
N VAL A 342 17.25 -24.78 11.11
CA VAL A 342 16.68 -24.26 12.37
C VAL A 342 15.52 -25.15 12.82
N ARG A 343 15.44 -25.41 14.14
CA ARG A 343 14.39 -26.27 14.73
C ARG A 343 13.80 -25.62 15.99
N ALA A 344 12.51 -25.82 16.19
CA ALA A 344 11.84 -25.39 17.41
C ALA A 344 12.51 -25.99 18.65
N GLY A 345 12.65 -25.18 19.70
CA GLY A 345 13.27 -25.54 20.98
C GLY A 345 14.80 -25.36 21.06
N GLN A 346 15.50 -25.21 19.94
CA GLN A 346 16.96 -24.99 19.96
C GLN A 346 17.31 -23.56 20.33
N ILE A 347 18.54 -23.37 20.83
CA ILE A 347 19.20 -22.07 20.92
C ILE A 347 19.85 -21.79 19.56
N PHE A 348 19.61 -20.61 19.02
CA PHE A 348 20.07 -20.22 17.69
C PHE A 348 20.69 -18.81 17.72
N ASP A 349 21.75 -18.62 16.94
CA ASP A 349 22.41 -17.33 16.79
C ASP A 349 21.83 -16.60 15.58
N PHE A 350 20.92 -15.68 15.83
CA PHE A 350 20.32 -14.83 14.81
C PHE A 350 21.29 -13.71 14.41
N ALA A 351 21.34 -13.39 13.13
CA ALA A 351 21.96 -12.18 12.61
C ALA A 351 20.92 -11.08 12.57
N VAL A 352 21.16 -9.97 13.24
CA VAL A 352 20.26 -8.80 13.32
C VAL A 352 20.90 -7.61 12.62
N ASP A 353 20.23 -7.11 11.56
CA ASP A 353 20.67 -5.95 10.79
C ASP A 353 20.16 -4.65 11.45
N MET A 354 20.99 -4.02 12.26
CA MET A 354 20.64 -2.81 12.99
C MET A 354 20.71 -1.53 12.12
N ASP A 355 21.24 -1.60 10.90
CA ASP A 355 21.10 -0.50 9.93
C ASP A 355 19.65 -0.32 9.48
N LYS A 356 18.82 -1.38 9.56
CA LYS A 356 17.40 -1.39 9.21
C LYS A 356 16.48 -1.23 10.42
N ALA A 357 17.04 -1.10 11.62
CA ALA A 357 16.23 -0.87 12.82
C ALA A 357 15.71 0.56 12.87
N VAL A 358 14.49 0.73 13.37
CA VAL A 358 13.86 2.02 13.63
C VAL A 358 13.45 2.11 15.11
N ALA A 359 13.36 3.32 15.64
CA ALA A 359 12.91 3.55 17.00
C ALA A 359 11.69 4.48 17.00
N PHE A 360 10.76 4.25 17.93
CA PHE A 360 9.57 5.08 18.12
C PHE A 360 9.50 5.59 19.56
N ASP A 361 8.96 6.79 19.74
CA ASP A 361 8.62 7.33 21.06
C ASP A 361 7.41 6.58 21.62
N PRO A 362 7.49 5.95 22.79
CA PRO A 362 6.38 5.16 23.35
C PRO A 362 5.15 5.99 23.72
N ARG A 363 5.25 7.34 23.77
CA ARG A 363 4.15 8.24 24.14
C ARG A 363 3.37 8.73 22.92
N THR A 364 4.07 9.07 21.85
CA THR A 364 3.45 9.61 20.63
C THR A 364 3.26 8.55 19.57
N GLU A 365 3.96 7.43 19.67
CA GLU A 365 4.07 6.37 18.67
C GLU A 365 4.75 6.82 17.37
N ASP A 366 5.26 8.05 17.31
CA ASP A 366 5.97 8.56 16.15
C ASP A 366 7.39 8.03 16.08
N ARG A 367 7.90 7.89 14.86
CA ARG A 367 9.29 7.50 14.63
C ARG A 367 10.23 8.57 15.15
N ILE A 368 11.22 8.16 15.95
CA ILE A 368 12.34 9.01 16.34
C ILE A 368 13.18 9.22 15.07
N PRO A 369 13.40 10.48 14.63
CA PRO A 369 14.21 10.77 13.45
C PRO A 369 15.62 10.16 13.59
N ALA A 370 16.19 9.70 12.44
CA ALA A 370 17.54 9.17 12.39
C ALA A 370 18.59 10.28 12.30
#